data_6b68da2478b12c0c7470a728d4f9e5cd
#
_entry.id   6b68da2478b12c0c7470a728d4f9e5cd
#
_cell.length_a   1.000
_cell.length_b   1.000
_cell.length_c   1.000
_cell.angle_alpha   90.00
_cell.angle_beta   90.00
_cell.angle_gamma   90.00
#
_symmetry.space_group_name_H-M   'P 1'
#
loop_
_entity.id
_entity.type
_entity.pdbx_description
1 polymer ?
#
loop_
_entity_poly.entity_id
_entity_poly.type
_entity_poly.pdbx_seq_one_letter_code
_entity_poly.pdbx_strand_id
1 'polypeptide(L)'
;VVAPKFDAERFPSRAYQRGGIQRADGSAAPPDEWTYARIPELAAAMRERTGKPKAQLFVIGHSAGGQFVMRMSAFQDTGAARLVAANPGSALLPTFDLPFGYGFGGLPKDLANDDRLRSYLQAPLTIYCGTADDAPDENFDKSDEAMQQGAGRHQRGPALFWSAKTLAAARGWKFGWRLVEAPGVAHDHEK
;
A
#
# COMPACT_ATOMS: atom_id res chain seq x y z
N VAL A 1 -1.45 -17.34 -11.69
CA VAL A 1 -1.69 -16.55 -10.47
C VAL A 1 -1.03 -17.27 -9.29
N VAL A 2 -0.40 -16.52 -8.41
CA VAL A 2 0.19 -17.02 -7.16
C VAL A 2 -0.38 -16.19 -6.02
N ALA A 3 -0.90 -16.86 -5.00
CA ALA A 3 -1.39 -16.24 -3.78
C ALA A 3 -0.49 -16.68 -2.61
N PRO A 4 0.47 -15.84 -2.18
CA PRO A 4 1.32 -16.20 -1.04
C PRO A 4 0.51 -16.19 0.25
N LYS A 5 0.72 -17.20 1.10
CA LYS A 5 0.19 -17.21 2.45
C LYS A 5 1.20 -16.55 3.39
N PHE A 6 0.78 -15.48 4.04
CA PHE A 6 1.49 -14.87 5.16
C PHE A 6 0.83 -15.36 6.45
N ASP A 7 1.44 -16.31 7.15
CA ASP A 7 0.92 -16.79 8.41
C ASP A 7 1.07 -15.74 9.52
N ALA A 8 0.10 -15.69 10.46
CA ALA A 8 0.04 -14.62 11.44
C ALA A 8 1.13 -14.71 12.53
N GLU A 9 1.72 -15.90 12.73
CA GLU A 9 2.81 -16.09 13.68
C GLU A 9 4.08 -15.41 13.18
N ARG A 10 4.44 -15.64 11.90
CA ARG A 10 5.64 -15.06 11.27
C ARG A 10 5.41 -13.64 10.79
N PHE A 11 4.20 -13.32 10.36
CA PHE A 11 3.82 -12.02 9.81
C PHE A 11 2.59 -11.47 10.54
N PRO A 12 2.71 -11.06 11.81
CA PRO A 12 1.60 -10.46 12.53
C PRO A 12 1.06 -9.25 11.78
N SER A 13 -0.21 -8.91 11.99
CA SER A 13 -0.97 -7.94 11.20
C SER A 13 -0.20 -6.63 10.93
N ARG A 14 0.49 -6.09 11.94
CA ARG A 14 1.31 -4.88 11.78
C ARG A 14 2.51 -5.10 10.85
N ALA A 15 3.23 -6.21 10.99
CA ALA A 15 4.35 -6.55 10.10
C ALA A 15 3.86 -6.83 8.68
N TYR A 16 2.70 -7.47 8.52
CA TYR A 16 2.08 -7.66 7.22
C TYR A 16 1.70 -6.31 6.58
N GLN A 17 0.78 -5.56 7.20
CA GLN A 17 0.22 -4.35 6.59
C GLN A 17 1.23 -3.21 6.46
N ARG A 18 2.21 -3.11 7.37
CA ARG A 18 3.23 -2.04 7.42
C ARG A 18 4.62 -2.55 7.01
N GLY A 19 4.71 -3.77 6.47
CA GLY A 19 5.92 -4.34 5.91
C GLY A 19 7.02 -4.70 6.91
N GLY A 20 6.78 -4.60 8.21
CA GLY A 20 7.83 -4.78 9.22
C GLY A 20 8.94 -3.71 9.19
N ILE A 21 8.71 -2.58 8.51
CA ILE A 21 9.69 -1.48 8.38
C ILE A 21 10.09 -0.94 9.75
N GLN A 22 9.12 -0.82 10.66
CA GLN A 22 9.37 -0.33 12.02
C GLN A 22 9.16 -1.46 13.02
N ARG A 23 10.17 -1.72 13.83
CA ARG A 23 10.12 -2.68 14.93
C ARG A 23 9.26 -2.17 16.10
N ALA A 24 8.98 -3.03 17.06
CA ALA A 24 8.15 -2.66 18.24
C ALA A 24 8.78 -1.57 19.10
N ASP A 25 10.10 -1.48 19.14
CA ASP A 25 10.88 -0.44 19.83
C ASP A 25 10.96 0.90 19.07
N GLY A 26 10.34 0.97 17.89
CA GLY A 26 10.35 2.15 17.02
C GLY A 26 11.54 2.23 16.07
N SER A 27 12.55 1.36 16.20
CA SER A 27 13.69 1.33 15.28
C SER A 27 13.28 0.84 13.89
N ALA A 28 14.00 1.23 12.84
CA ALA A 28 13.78 0.72 11.51
C ALA A 28 14.48 -0.64 11.32
N ALA A 29 13.81 -1.58 10.68
CA ALA A 29 14.39 -2.82 10.20
C ALA A 29 15.14 -2.58 8.88
N PRO A 30 16.20 -3.31 8.59
CA PRO A 30 16.87 -3.23 7.29
C PRO A 30 15.96 -3.77 6.17
N PRO A 31 16.11 -3.28 4.92
CA PRO A 31 15.19 -3.59 3.82
C PRO A 31 15.03 -5.07 3.48
N ASP A 32 16.03 -5.88 3.69
CA ASP A 32 16.02 -7.33 3.46
C ASP A 32 15.18 -8.10 4.49
N GLU A 33 14.92 -7.53 5.66
CA GLU A 33 13.99 -8.07 6.67
C GLU A 33 12.53 -7.69 6.41
N TRP A 34 12.28 -6.72 5.53
CA TRP A 34 10.90 -6.27 5.29
C TRP A 34 10.04 -7.38 4.68
N THR A 35 8.79 -7.46 5.14
CA THR A 35 7.80 -8.35 4.51
C THR A 35 7.62 -8.04 3.03
N TYR A 36 7.79 -6.78 2.62
CA TYR A 36 7.70 -6.34 1.23
C TYR A 36 8.78 -6.94 0.32
N ALA A 37 9.96 -7.26 0.85
CA ALA A 37 11.05 -7.90 0.10
C ALA A 37 10.65 -9.30 -0.42
N ARG A 38 9.69 -9.95 0.22
CA ARG A 38 9.19 -11.27 -0.22
C ARG A 38 8.52 -11.24 -1.60
N ILE A 39 7.99 -10.08 -2.03
CA ILE A 39 7.29 -9.99 -3.34
C ILE A 39 8.24 -10.08 -4.52
N PRO A 40 9.32 -9.30 -4.63
CA PRO A 40 10.29 -9.47 -5.71
C PRO A 40 10.99 -10.85 -5.68
N GLU A 41 11.27 -11.41 -4.49
CA GLU A 41 11.82 -12.75 -4.34
C GLU A 41 10.89 -13.82 -4.93
N LEU A 42 9.60 -13.77 -4.57
CA LEU A 42 8.58 -14.67 -5.13
C LEU A 42 8.47 -14.51 -6.64
N ALA A 43 8.49 -13.29 -7.14
CA ALA A 43 8.43 -13.03 -8.59
C ALA A 43 9.64 -13.63 -9.32
N ALA A 44 10.84 -13.51 -8.75
CA ALA A 44 12.06 -14.11 -9.30
C ALA A 44 11.96 -15.65 -9.34
N ALA A 45 11.59 -16.26 -8.23
CA ALA A 45 11.40 -17.71 -8.13
C ALA A 45 10.35 -18.24 -9.12
N MET A 46 9.26 -17.49 -9.32
CA MET A 46 8.21 -17.87 -10.26
C MET A 46 8.64 -17.72 -11.73
N ARG A 47 9.44 -16.71 -12.06
CA ARG A 47 10.04 -16.57 -13.40
C ARG A 47 10.97 -17.72 -13.72
N GLU A 48 11.81 -18.11 -12.79
CA GLU A 48 12.70 -19.27 -12.90
C GLU A 48 11.91 -20.56 -13.08
N ARG A 49 10.96 -20.85 -12.16
CA ARG A 49 10.13 -22.06 -12.16
C ARG A 49 9.32 -22.23 -13.45
N THR A 50 8.87 -21.15 -14.05
CA THR A 50 8.05 -21.17 -15.26
C THR A 50 8.84 -21.06 -16.57
N GLY A 51 10.15 -20.84 -16.49
CA GLY A 51 10.99 -20.58 -17.65
C GLY A 51 10.65 -19.28 -18.39
N LYS A 52 10.04 -18.31 -17.71
CA LYS A 52 9.58 -17.03 -18.29
C LYS A 52 10.29 -15.83 -17.64
N PRO A 53 11.59 -15.60 -17.91
CA PRO A 53 12.38 -14.57 -17.21
C PRO A 53 11.87 -13.13 -17.43
N LYS A 54 11.16 -12.89 -18.54
CA LYS A 54 10.59 -11.58 -18.91
C LYS A 54 9.11 -11.42 -18.56
N ALA A 55 8.51 -12.38 -17.81
CA ALA A 55 7.11 -12.27 -17.42
C ALA A 55 6.88 -11.00 -16.60
N GLN A 56 5.86 -10.23 -16.99
CA GLN A 56 5.46 -9.04 -16.25
C GLN A 56 4.87 -9.42 -14.90
N LEU A 57 5.17 -8.62 -13.88
CA LEU A 57 4.61 -8.74 -12.54
C LEU A 57 3.42 -7.78 -12.40
N PHE A 58 2.32 -8.30 -11.91
CA PHE A 58 1.16 -7.54 -11.43
C PHE A 58 0.91 -7.96 -9.99
N VAL A 59 0.75 -7.01 -9.08
CA VAL A 59 0.45 -7.30 -7.67
C VAL A 59 -0.89 -6.71 -7.33
N ILE A 60 -1.78 -7.53 -6.78
CA ILE A 60 -3.13 -7.14 -6.39
C ILE A 60 -3.33 -7.56 -4.95
N GLY A 61 -3.83 -6.66 -4.12
CA GLY A 61 -4.24 -6.95 -2.74
C GLY A 61 -5.56 -6.29 -2.42
N HIS A 62 -6.41 -6.99 -1.65
CA HIS A 62 -7.70 -6.50 -1.17
C HIS A 62 -7.66 -6.28 0.35
N SER A 63 -8.36 -5.27 0.87
CA SER A 63 -8.47 -4.98 2.30
C SER A 63 -7.10 -4.81 2.97
N ALA A 64 -6.72 -5.68 3.90
CA ALA A 64 -5.37 -5.72 4.48
C ALA A 64 -4.29 -5.93 3.43
N GLY A 65 -4.55 -6.73 2.39
CA GLY A 65 -3.68 -6.88 1.22
C GLY A 65 -3.59 -5.60 0.39
N GLY A 66 -4.67 -4.83 0.27
CA GLY A 66 -4.69 -3.50 -0.34
C GLY A 66 -3.80 -2.52 0.43
N GLN A 67 -3.86 -2.54 1.74
CA GLN A 67 -2.96 -1.75 2.61
C GLN A 67 -1.50 -2.17 2.43
N PHE A 68 -1.23 -3.49 2.34
CA PHE A 68 0.10 -4.02 2.05
C PHE A 68 0.64 -3.49 0.72
N VAL A 69 -0.11 -3.66 -0.37
CA VAL A 69 0.34 -3.26 -1.73
C VAL A 69 0.57 -1.74 -1.81
N MET A 70 -0.34 -0.95 -1.27
CA MET A 70 -0.22 0.50 -1.26
C MET A 70 1.04 0.95 -0.51
N ARG A 71 1.25 0.47 0.72
CA ARG A 71 2.45 0.85 1.51
C ARG A 71 3.73 0.29 0.88
N MET A 72 3.70 -0.95 0.38
CA MET A 72 4.83 -1.53 -0.34
C MET A 72 5.28 -0.63 -1.50
N SER A 73 4.36 -0.03 -2.24
CA SER A 73 4.69 0.85 -3.37
C SER A 73 5.50 2.08 -3.00
N ALA A 74 5.51 2.47 -1.72
CA ALA A 74 6.30 3.59 -1.21
C ALA A 74 7.74 3.19 -0.85
N PHE A 75 7.99 1.92 -0.53
CA PHE A 75 9.27 1.51 0.07
C PHE A 75 10.03 0.45 -0.73
N GLN A 76 9.31 -0.36 -1.53
CA GLN A 76 9.90 -1.48 -2.26
C GLN A 76 9.71 -1.29 -3.78
N ASP A 77 10.83 -1.17 -4.50
CA ASP A 77 10.78 -1.34 -5.96
C ASP A 77 10.58 -2.83 -6.28
N THR A 78 9.48 -3.16 -6.89
CA THR A 78 9.13 -4.53 -7.29
C THR A 78 9.32 -4.79 -8.78
N GLY A 79 9.59 -3.76 -9.56
CA GLY A 79 9.55 -3.83 -11.03
C GLY A 79 8.17 -4.25 -11.58
N ALA A 80 7.11 -4.06 -10.82
CA ALA A 80 5.75 -4.43 -11.25
C ALA A 80 5.24 -3.49 -12.33
N ALA A 81 4.58 -4.05 -13.34
CA ALA A 81 3.91 -3.29 -14.38
C ALA A 81 2.69 -2.53 -13.82
N ARG A 82 2.02 -3.09 -12.79
CA ARG A 82 0.93 -2.46 -12.06
C ARG A 82 0.81 -3.04 -10.64
N LEU A 83 0.50 -2.16 -9.71
CA LEU A 83 0.15 -2.46 -8.33
C LEU A 83 -1.32 -2.06 -8.12
N VAL A 84 -2.16 -2.94 -7.57
CA VAL A 84 -3.57 -2.64 -7.31
C VAL A 84 -3.86 -2.81 -5.83
N ALA A 85 -4.19 -1.71 -5.17
CA ALA A 85 -4.65 -1.68 -3.80
C ALA A 85 -6.18 -1.55 -3.81
N ALA A 86 -6.88 -2.68 -3.60
CA ALA A 86 -8.32 -2.73 -3.60
C ALA A 86 -8.87 -2.57 -2.18
N ASN A 87 -9.82 -1.67 -2.01
CA ASN A 87 -10.55 -1.38 -0.77
C ASN A 87 -9.63 -1.33 0.47
N PRO A 88 -8.52 -0.56 0.47
CA PRO A 88 -7.61 -0.51 1.60
C PRO A 88 -8.32 0.10 2.82
N GLY A 89 -8.21 -0.56 3.97
CA GLY A 89 -8.89 -0.14 5.20
C GLY A 89 -8.38 1.18 5.78
N SER A 90 -7.12 1.53 5.54
CA SER A 90 -6.51 2.83 5.85
C SER A 90 -5.42 3.16 4.83
N ALA A 91 -5.10 4.45 4.69
CA ALA A 91 -4.22 4.98 3.66
C ALA A 91 -2.86 5.42 4.22
N LEU A 92 -1.81 5.35 3.37
CA LEU A 92 -0.53 6.00 3.59
C LEU A 92 -0.53 7.35 2.86
N LEU A 93 -0.91 8.42 3.56
CA LEU A 93 -0.90 9.77 3.01
C LEU A 93 0.54 10.24 2.77
N PRO A 94 0.81 10.98 1.68
CA PRO A 94 2.15 11.48 1.37
C PRO A 94 2.48 12.73 2.20
N THR A 95 2.56 12.56 3.52
CA THR A 95 2.88 13.61 4.50
C THR A 95 3.82 13.07 5.58
N PHE A 96 4.60 13.97 6.17
CA PHE A 96 5.44 13.67 7.35
C PHE A 96 4.74 13.98 8.68
N ASP A 97 3.55 14.58 8.66
CA ASP A 97 2.82 15.02 9.85
C ASP A 97 2.10 13.89 10.57
N LEU A 98 1.77 12.81 9.85
CA LEU A 98 1.12 11.63 10.41
C LEU A 98 2.14 10.52 10.68
N PRO A 99 1.95 9.74 11.76
CA PRO A 99 2.85 8.64 12.10
C PRO A 99 2.85 7.55 11.00
N PHE A 100 3.95 6.78 10.94
CA PHE A 100 4.08 5.70 9.98
C PHE A 100 2.93 4.68 10.07
N GLY A 101 2.42 4.35 8.91
CA GLY A 101 1.19 3.58 8.70
C GLY A 101 0.06 4.44 8.15
N TYR A 102 0.00 5.73 8.49
CA TYR A 102 -0.95 6.72 7.98
C TYR A 102 -0.25 7.83 7.20
N GLY A 103 1.01 8.10 7.50
CA GLY A 103 1.95 8.97 6.82
C GLY A 103 3.37 8.43 6.96
N PHE A 104 4.36 9.27 6.74
CA PHE A 104 5.79 8.94 6.81
C PHE A 104 6.46 9.42 8.10
N GLY A 105 5.70 10.04 9.02
CA GLY A 105 6.23 10.58 10.27
C GLY A 105 6.78 9.51 11.19
N GLY A 106 7.84 9.83 11.94
CA GLY A 106 8.50 8.92 12.87
C GLY A 106 9.42 7.88 12.22
N LEU A 107 9.53 7.88 10.89
CA LEU A 107 10.54 7.07 10.20
C LEU A 107 11.89 7.81 10.15
N PRO A 108 13.02 7.06 10.03
CA PRO A 108 14.33 7.64 9.75
C PRO A 108 14.34 8.47 8.46
N LYS A 109 15.26 9.46 8.37
CA LYS A 109 15.33 10.41 7.25
C LYS A 109 15.58 9.75 5.88
N ASP A 110 16.23 8.61 5.82
CA ASP A 110 16.45 7.83 4.59
C ASP A 110 15.17 7.16 4.09
N LEU A 111 14.19 6.95 4.97
CA LEU A 111 12.87 6.39 4.66
C LEU A 111 11.76 7.46 4.58
N ALA A 112 11.98 8.66 5.15
CA ALA A 112 11.02 9.76 5.19
C ALA A 112 11.66 11.04 4.64
N ASN A 113 11.69 11.17 3.31
CA ASN A 113 12.24 12.32 2.60
C ASN A 113 11.51 12.57 1.27
N ASP A 114 11.79 13.68 0.63
CA ASP A 114 11.15 14.09 -0.63
C ASP A 114 11.41 13.11 -1.78
N ASP A 115 12.57 12.47 -1.84
CA ASP A 115 12.86 11.49 -2.89
C ASP A 115 12.01 10.22 -2.72
N ARG A 116 11.77 9.80 -1.48
CA ARG A 116 10.87 8.69 -1.16
C ARG A 116 9.42 9.03 -1.55
N LEU A 117 8.94 10.23 -1.18
CA LEU A 117 7.61 10.69 -1.59
C LEU A 117 7.49 10.77 -3.11
N ARG A 118 8.49 11.32 -3.80
CA ARG A 118 8.51 11.39 -5.28
C ARG A 118 8.40 10.00 -5.89
N SER A 119 9.21 9.03 -5.41
CA SER A 119 9.17 7.65 -5.90
C SER A 119 7.81 6.99 -5.66
N TYR A 120 7.21 7.20 -4.49
CA TYR A 120 5.87 6.73 -4.16
C TYR A 120 4.83 7.27 -5.13
N LEU A 121 4.82 8.59 -5.40
CA LEU A 121 3.87 9.22 -6.29
C LEU A 121 4.06 8.81 -7.77
N GLN A 122 5.25 8.37 -8.14
CA GLN A 122 5.55 7.87 -9.49
C GLN A 122 5.25 6.38 -9.67
N ALA A 123 5.04 5.64 -8.59
CA ALA A 123 4.76 4.21 -8.63
C ALA A 123 3.55 3.89 -9.53
N PRO A 124 3.52 2.74 -10.23
CA PRO A 124 2.38 2.34 -11.06
C PRO A 124 1.22 1.82 -10.21
N LEU A 125 0.74 2.62 -9.26
CA LEU A 125 -0.29 2.26 -8.29
C LEU A 125 -1.69 2.54 -8.83
N THR A 126 -2.62 1.62 -8.62
CA THR A 126 -4.05 1.81 -8.79
C THR A 126 -4.71 1.68 -7.43
N ILE A 127 -5.43 2.71 -7.01
CA ILE A 127 -6.37 2.67 -5.88
C ILE A 127 -7.71 2.25 -6.46
N TYR A 128 -8.22 1.11 -6.02
CA TYR A 128 -9.54 0.61 -6.40
C TYR A 128 -10.47 0.69 -5.19
N CYS A 129 -11.62 1.31 -5.36
CA CYS A 129 -12.61 1.50 -4.31
C CYS A 129 -13.99 1.06 -4.78
N GLY A 130 -14.63 0.18 -4.04
CA GLY A 130 -16.05 -0.08 -4.19
C GLY A 130 -16.88 1.07 -3.62
N THR A 131 -17.84 1.62 -4.38
CA THR A 131 -18.61 2.79 -3.92
C THR A 131 -19.62 2.47 -2.81
N ALA A 132 -19.88 1.20 -2.55
CA ALA A 132 -20.73 0.73 -1.44
C ALA A 132 -19.90 0.20 -0.24
N ASP A 133 -18.56 0.39 -0.21
CA ASP A 133 -17.69 -0.03 0.89
C ASP A 133 -17.62 1.01 2.01
N ASP A 134 -18.76 1.34 2.57
CA ASP A 134 -18.90 2.33 3.66
C ASP A 134 -19.35 1.70 4.98
N ALA A 135 -19.82 0.45 4.97
CA ALA A 135 -20.28 -0.21 6.19
C ALA A 135 -19.10 -0.55 7.11
N PRO A 136 -19.13 -0.09 8.37
CA PRO A 136 -18.13 -0.51 9.35
C PRO A 136 -18.34 -1.99 9.71
N ASP A 137 -17.25 -2.73 9.77
CA ASP A 137 -17.19 -4.10 10.27
C ASP A 137 -16.20 -4.21 11.43
N GLU A 138 -15.97 -5.42 11.93
CA GLU A 138 -15.05 -5.70 13.04
C GLU A 138 -13.59 -5.34 12.74
N ASN A 139 -13.21 -5.31 11.46
CA ASN A 139 -11.86 -4.97 10.99
C ASN A 139 -11.72 -3.51 10.55
N PHE A 140 -12.77 -2.70 10.73
CA PHE A 140 -12.73 -1.29 10.36
C PHE A 140 -11.82 -0.50 11.29
N ASP A 141 -10.78 0.14 10.72
CA ASP A 141 -9.83 0.97 11.48
C ASP A 141 -10.53 2.28 11.94
N LYS A 142 -10.72 2.40 13.26
CA LYS A 142 -11.38 3.53 13.93
C LYS A 142 -10.39 4.42 14.69
N SER A 143 -9.07 4.25 14.46
CA SER A 143 -8.08 5.16 15.04
C SER A 143 -8.31 6.60 14.58
N ASP A 144 -7.89 7.57 15.37
CA ASP A 144 -8.04 8.98 15.04
C ASP A 144 -7.40 9.32 13.69
N GLU A 145 -6.24 8.75 13.39
CA GLU A 145 -5.52 8.93 12.13
C GLU A 145 -6.30 8.35 10.94
N ALA A 146 -6.94 7.19 11.11
CA ALA A 146 -7.76 6.60 10.06
C ALA A 146 -9.06 7.39 9.85
N MET A 147 -9.68 7.86 10.93
CA MET A 147 -10.91 8.67 10.86
C MET A 147 -10.67 10.04 10.23
N GLN A 148 -9.48 10.64 10.36
CA GLN A 148 -9.10 11.86 9.65
C GLN A 148 -8.99 11.66 8.12
N GLN A 149 -8.79 10.43 7.64
CA GLN A 149 -8.72 10.10 6.22
C GLN A 149 -10.11 9.97 5.57
N GLY A 150 -11.14 9.73 6.37
CA GLY A 150 -12.52 9.54 5.95
C GLY A 150 -13.31 8.63 6.90
N ALA A 151 -14.61 8.86 7.00
CA ALA A 151 -15.51 8.12 7.87
C ALA A 151 -15.77 6.68 7.40
N GLY A 152 -15.57 6.39 6.10
CA GLY A 152 -15.72 5.07 5.48
C GLY A 152 -14.51 4.72 4.60
N ARG A 153 -14.34 3.43 4.26
CA ARG A 153 -13.25 2.98 3.40
C ARG A 153 -13.31 3.62 2.01
N HIS A 154 -14.52 3.73 1.46
CA HIS A 154 -14.73 4.38 0.15
C HIS A 154 -14.22 5.83 0.14
N GLN A 155 -14.35 6.57 1.24
CA GLN A 155 -13.86 7.96 1.31
C GLN A 155 -12.34 8.04 1.39
N ARG A 156 -11.68 7.07 2.06
CA ARG A 156 -10.23 7.08 2.30
C ARG A 156 -9.40 6.91 1.04
N GLY A 157 -9.85 6.10 0.09
CA GLY A 157 -9.16 5.87 -1.17
C GLY A 157 -9.09 7.12 -2.06
N PRO A 158 -10.21 7.76 -2.42
CA PRO A 158 -10.22 9.04 -3.13
C PRO A 158 -9.47 10.16 -2.39
N ALA A 159 -9.62 10.27 -1.06
CA ALA A 159 -8.88 11.27 -0.27
C ALA A 159 -7.37 11.11 -0.42
N LEU A 160 -6.87 9.87 -0.32
CA LEU A 160 -5.46 9.55 -0.59
C LEU A 160 -5.06 9.96 -2.01
N PHE A 161 -5.82 9.54 -3.02
CA PHE A 161 -5.51 9.81 -4.43
C PHE A 161 -5.41 11.30 -4.72
N TRP A 162 -6.39 12.08 -4.26
CA TRP A 162 -6.42 13.52 -4.52
C TRP A 162 -5.35 14.27 -3.74
N SER A 163 -5.08 13.90 -2.48
CA SER A 163 -3.95 14.45 -1.72
C SER A 163 -2.62 14.21 -2.44
N ALA A 164 -2.37 12.98 -2.90
CA ALA A 164 -1.17 12.60 -3.62
C ALA A 164 -1.02 13.34 -4.95
N LYS A 165 -2.10 13.46 -5.73
CA LYS A 165 -2.12 14.18 -7.01
C LYS A 165 -1.87 15.67 -6.83
N THR A 166 -2.45 16.27 -5.80
CA THR A 166 -2.25 17.69 -5.46
C THR A 166 -0.80 17.95 -5.07
N LEU A 167 -0.21 17.11 -4.23
CA LEU A 167 1.20 17.24 -3.85
C LEU A 167 2.12 17.10 -5.07
N ALA A 168 1.90 16.11 -5.93
CA ALA A 168 2.69 15.91 -7.13
C ALA A 168 2.65 17.15 -8.04
N ALA A 169 1.46 17.72 -8.25
CA ALA A 169 1.27 18.93 -9.05
C ALA A 169 1.99 20.14 -8.44
N ALA A 170 1.84 20.35 -7.12
CA ALA A 170 2.50 21.46 -6.42
C ALA A 170 4.03 21.38 -6.45
N ARG A 171 4.58 20.16 -6.49
CA ARG A 171 6.03 19.91 -6.55
C ARG A 171 6.57 19.77 -7.98
N GLY A 172 5.74 19.79 -9.02
CA GLY A 172 6.14 19.52 -10.41
C GLY A 172 6.63 18.08 -10.62
N TRP A 173 6.16 17.12 -9.83
CA TRP A 173 6.57 15.73 -9.92
C TRP A 173 5.65 14.93 -10.85
N LYS A 174 6.23 13.92 -11.52
CA LYS A 174 5.45 12.96 -12.28
C LYS A 174 4.52 12.17 -11.34
N PHE A 175 3.26 11.97 -11.77
CA PHE A 175 2.26 11.21 -11.04
C PHE A 175 1.88 9.94 -11.80
N GLY A 176 2.05 8.76 -11.19
CA GLY A 176 1.85 7.45 -11.83
C GLY A 176 0.56 6.73 -11.45
N TRP A 177 -0.20 7.27 -10.51
CA TRP A 177 -1.35 6.58 -9.92
C TRP A 177 -2.61 6.66 -10.77
N ARG A 178 -3.53 5.73 -10.52
CA ARG A 178 -4.90 5.72 -11.02
C ARG A 178 -5.87 5.55 -9.88
N LEU A 179 -7.06 6.14 -10.01
CA LEU A 179 -8.21 5.88 -9.16
C LEU A 179 -9.26 5.15 -9.99
N VAL A 180 -9.80 4.07 -9.46
CA VAL A 180 -10.94 3.33 -10.02
C VAL A 180 -11.99 3.22 -8.95
N GLU A 181 -13.18 3.73 -9.24
CA GLU A 181 -14.35 3.60 -8.38
C GLU A 181 -15.34 2.63 -9.05
N ALA A 182 -15.66 1.52 -8.37
CA ALA A 182 -16.57 0.50 -8.87
C ALA A 182 -17.96 0.69 -8.30
N PRO A 183 -18.96 1.09 -9.13
CA PRO A 183 -20.30 1.38 -8.66
C PRO A 183 -20.96 0.18 -8.01
N GLY A 184 -21.52 0.37 -6.78
CA GLY A 184 -22.28 -0.64 -6.06
C GLY A 184 -21.49 -1.81 -5.50
N VAL A 185 -20.16 -1.82 -5.62
CA VAL A 185 -19.30 -2.84 -5.02
C VAL A 185 -19.07 -2.48 -3.56
N ALA A 186 -19.32 -3.42 -2.65
CA ALA A 186 -19.06 -3.33 -1.21
C ALA A 186 -17.65 -3.85 -0.87
N HIS A 187 -17.40 -4.13 0.41
CA HIS A 187 -16.14 -4.75 0.88
C HIS A 187 -16.09 -6.25 0.54
N ASP A 188 -16.21 -6.56 -0.73
CA ASP A 188 -16.30 -7.93 -1.24
C ASP A 188 -15.22 -8.14 -2.29
N HIS A 189 -14.48 -9.27 -2.18
CA HIS A 189 -13.41 -9.63 -3.10
C HIS A 189 -13.84 -10.62 -4.19
N GLU A 190 -15.11 -11.07 -4.14
CA GLU A 190 -15.68 -12.05 -5.08
C GLU A 190 -16.50 -11.41 -6.21
N LYS A 191 -16.66 -10.07 -6.20
CA LYS A 191 -17.43 -9.31 -7.20
C LYS A 191 -16.58 -8.43 -8.05
#